data_5e95c47797af1048c9140eced46fa466
#
_entry.id   5e95c47797af1048c9140eced46fa466
#
_cell.length_a   1.000
_cell.length_b   1.000
_cell.length_c   1.000
_cell.angle_alpha   90.00
_cell.angle_beta   90.00
_cell.angle_gamma   90.00
#
_symmetry.space_group_name_H-M   'P 1'
#
loop_
_entity.id
_entity.type
_entity.pdbx_description
1 polymer ?
#
loop_
_entity_poly.entity_id
_entity_poly.type
_entity_poly.pdbx_seq_one_letter_code
_entity_poly.pdbx_strand_id
1 'polypeptide(L)'
;MNKFLPFILIPFLVAGCATNNTGGDASVGGTTPKQAVENALPYIAPAVTLACTVVLEQALSPEDRAQKAKMINNVATIVEGLTNGNTPTPDQLQKALTDYLPQDKTHWAKYVVVVKDIYAAQFTKLNGDAKLGVDVLNAIAKGCKTATEQYVD
;
A
#
# COMPACT_ATOMS: atom_id res chain seq x y z
N MET A 1 -18.12 11.63 -9.49
CA MET A 1 -18.25 10.83 -8.26
C MET A 1 -17.07 9.88 -8.20
N ASN A 2 -16.26 9.97 -7.13
CA ASN A 2 -14.94 9.35 -7.04
C ASN A 2 -15.02 7.81 -6.87
N LYS A 3 -14.95 7.07 -7.98
CA LYS A 3 -14.90 5.60 -7.98
C LYS A 3 -13.52 5.03 -7.55
N PHE A 4 -12.60 5.90 -7.13
CA PHE A 4 -11.21 5.51 -6.80
C PHE A 4 -10.93 5.22 -5.32
N LEU A 5 -11.88 5.53 -4.43
CA LEU A 5 -11.66 5.38 -2.98
C LEU A 5 -11.41 3.93 -2.51
N PRO A 6 -12.04 2.89 -3.09
CA PRO A 6 -11.81 1.51 -2.65
C PRO A 6 -10.40 0.98 -2.98
N PHE A 7 -9.68 1.66 -3.85
CA PHE A 7 -8.49 1.15 -4.51
C PHE A 7 -7.24 1.08 -3.65
N ILE A 8 -7.01 2.16 -2.90
CA ILE A 8 -5.85 2.26 -1.99
C ILE A 8 -6.11 1.47 -0.71
N LEU A 9 -7.39 1.22 -0.38
CA LEU A 9 -7.79 0.57 0.87
C LEU A 9 -7.83 -0.97 0.81
N ILE A 10 -8.01 -1.56 -0.37
CA ILE A 10 -8.16 -3.03 -0.50
C ILE A 10 -6.93 -3.80 0.02
N PRO A 11 -5.68 -3.48 -0.35
CA PRO A 11 -4.53 -4.22 0.16
C PRO A 11 -4.31 -4.04 1.67
N PHE A 12 -4.79 -2.93 2.24
CA PHE A 12 -4.69 -2.69 3.68
C PHE A 12 -5.80 -3.36 4.49
N LEU A 13 -6.96 -3.59 3.91
CA LEU A 13 -8.04 -4.36 4.54
C LEU A 13 -7.69 -5.84 4.69
N VAL A 14 -6.97 -6.41 3.75
CA VAL A 14 -6.50 -7.81 3.85
C VAL A 14 -5.51 -7.99 5.01
N ALA A 15 -4.62 -7.01 5.22
CA ALA A 15 -3.72 -7.01 6.39
C ALA A 15 -4.44 -6.71 7.71
N GLY A 16 -5.60 -6.04 7.67
CA GLY A 16 -6.41 -5.70 8.84
C GLY A 16 -7.31 -6.84 9.34
N CYS A 17 -7.75 -7.74 8.46
CA CYS A 17 -8.63 -8.86 8.84
C CYS A 17 -7.96 -9.95 9.69
N ALA A 18 -6.62 -9.98 9.72
CA ALA A 18 -5.88 -10.94 10.55
C ALA A 18 -5.83 -10.55 12.04
N THR A 19 -6.40 -9.41 12.46
CA THR A 19 -6.24 -8.86 13.80
C THR A 19 -7.52 -8.64 14.61
N ASN A 20 -8.70 -9.11 14.13
CA ASN A 20 -9.92 -9.05 14.93
C ASN A 20 -10.09 -10.30 15.80
N ASN A 21 -9.23 -10.43 16.84
CA ASN A 21 -9.57 -11.16 18.04
C ASN A 21 -9.50 -10.20 19.23
N THR A 22 -10.60 -9.54 19.47
CA THR A 22 -10.88 -8.85 20.72
C THR A 22 -11.21 -9.86 21.80
N GLY A 23 -10.35 -9.93 22.81
CA GLY A 23 -10.73 -10.33 24.18
C GLY A 23 -10.93 -11.83 24.41
N GLY A 24 -9.97 -12.46 25.09
CA GLY A 24 -10.12 -13.76 25.72
C GLY A 24 -8.78 -14.44 25.92
N ASP A 25 -8.35 -14.55 27.16
CA ASP A 25 -7.27 -15.43 27.58
C ASP A 25 -7.48 -16.84 27.04
N ALA A 26 -6.64 -17.26 26.12
CA ALA A 26 -6.41 -18.67 25.84
C ALA A 26 -5.06 -18.85 25.18
N SER A 27 -4.08 -19.18 25.95
CA SER A 27 -2.77 -19.69 25.53
C SER A 27 -2.92 -21.07 24.90
N VAL A 28 -3.22 -21.13 23.60
CA VAL A 28 -2.97 -22.31 22.77
C VAL A 28 -2.65 -21.84 21.35
N GLY A 29 -1.37 -21.79 20.97
CA GLY A 29 -0.93 -21.71 19.58
C GLY A 29 -1.27 -20.42 18.81
N GLY A 30 -1.46 -19.29 19.48
CA GLY A 30 -1.84 -18.04 18.84
C GLY A 30 -0.70 -17.41 18.03
N THR A 31 -0.88 -17.28 16.72
CA THR A 31 0.01 -16.53 15.84
C THR A 31 0.06 -15.07 16.31
N THR A 32 1.24 -14.54 16.61
CA THR A 32 1.39 -13.12 16.96
C THR A 32 1.07 -12.24 15.74
N PRO A 33 0.66 -10.96 15.95
CA PRO A 33 0.42 -10.04 14.84
C PRO A 33 1.62 -9.95 13.88
N LYS A 34 2.83 -9.98 14.41
CA LYS A 34 4.07 -10.01 13.63
C LYS A 34 4.15 -11.25 12.74
N GLN A 35 3.99 -12.44 13.31
CA GLN A 35 4.00 -13.70 12.55
C GLN A 35 2.90 -13.75 11.49
N ALA A 36 1.72 -13.21 11.80
CA ALA A 36 0.64 -13.13 10.82
C ALA A 36 1.02 -12.30 9.60
N VAL A 37 1.68 -11.15 9.81
CA VAL A 37 2.17 -10.30 8.72
C VAL A 37 3.33 -10.97 7.97
N GLU A 38 4.29 -11.57 8.67
CA GLU A 38 5.40 -12.32 8.05
C GLU A 38 4.88 -13.45 7.15
N ASN A 39 3.88 -14.21 7.61
CA ASN A 39 3.26 -15.27 6.84
C ASN A 39 2.46 -14.75 5.63
N ALA A 40 1.87 -13.56 5.72
CA ALA A 40 1.11 -12.94 4.65
C ALA A 40 2.00 -12.28 3.58
N LEU A 41 3.23 -11.89 3.95
CA LEU A 41 4.13 -11.09 3.11
C LEU A 41 4.33 -11.64 1.68
N PRO A 42 4.54 -12.97 1.46
CA PRO A 42 4.69 -13.53 0.12
C PRO A 42 3.45 -13.36 -0.77
N TYR A 43 2.28 -13.17 -0.17
CA TYR A 43 1.01 -13.08 -0.88
C TYR A 43 0.56 -11.64 -1.15
N ILE A 44 1.19 -10.64 -0.51
CA ILE A 44 0.80 -9.23 -0.65
C ILE A 44 1.01 -8.76 -2.09
N ALA A 45 2.20 -8.93 -2.67
CA ALA A 45 2.47 -8.46 -4.02
C ALA A 45 1.54 -9.09 -5.07
N PRO A 46 1.34 -10.43 -5.13
CA PRO A 46 0.38 -11.04 -6.03
C PRO A 46 -1.06 -10.55 -5.85
N ALA A 47 -1.51 -10.37 -4.60
CA ALA A 47 -2.85 -9.86 -4.32
C ALA A 47 -3.03 -8.42 -4.78
N VAL A 48 -2.04 -7.57 -4.56
CA VAL A 48 -2.03 -6.17 -5.04
C VAL A 48 -1.98 -6.13 -6.57
N THR A 49 -1.15 -6.96 -7.21
CA THR A 49 -1.12 -7.07 -8.68
C THR A 49 -2.50 -7.37 -9.22
N LEU A 50 -3.15 -8.41 -8.70
CA LEU A 50 -4.49 -8.79 -9.15
C LEU A 50 -5.51 -7.65 -8.94
N ALA A 51 -5.55 -7.06 -7.75
CA ALA A 51 -6.46 -5.97 -7.43
C ALA A 51 -6.25 -4.76 -8.34
N CYS A 52 -5.01 -4.33 -8.54
CA CYS A 52 -4.67 -3.21 -9.43
C CYS A 52 -5.05 -3.51 -10.88
N THR A 53 -4.74 -4.72 -11.38
CA THR A 53 -5.09 -5.14 -12.75
C THR A 53 -6.60 -5.10 -12.97
N VAL A 54 -7.37 -5.74 -12.06
CA VAL A 54 -8.84 -5.76 -12.17
C VAL A 54 -9.41 -4.35 -12.26
N VAL A 55 -8.89 -3.42 -11.49
CA VAL A 55 -9.44 -2.07 -11.53
C VAL A 55 -8.95 -1.28 -12.74
N LEU A 56 -7.70 -1.40 -13.13
CA LEU A 56 -7.23 -0.80 -14.38
C LEU A 56 -8.06 -1.27 -15.55
N GLU A 57 -8.43 -2.54 -15.62
CA GLU A 57 -9.16 -3.12 -16.73
C GLU A 57 -10.67 -2.90 -16.68
N GLN A 58 -11.28 -2.98 -15.50
CA GLN A 58 -12.74 -2.98 -15.38
C GLN A 58 -13.34 -1.65 -14.94
N ALA A 59 -12.59 -0.81 -14.22
CA ALA A 59 -13.11 0.44 -13.68
C ALA A 59 -12.68 1.68 -14.47
N LEU A 60 -11.73 1.56 -15.41
CA LEU A 60 -11.19 2.68 -16.18
C LEU A 60 -11.44 2.53 -17.65
N SER A 61 -11.70 3.68 -18.31
CA SER A 61 -11.68 3.74 -19.77
C SER A 61 -10.26 3.44 -20.30
N PRO A 62 -10.11 2.94 -21.54
CA PRO A 62 -8.78 2.71 -22.13
C PRO A 62 -7.88 3.95 -22.10
N GLU A 63 -8.47 5.14 -22.30
CA GLU A 63 -7.75 6.42 -22.32
C GLU A 63 -7.24 6.82 -20.93
N ASP A 64 -8.06 6.61 -19.90
CA ASP A 64 -7.67 6.89 -18.52
C ASP A 64 -6.66 5.86 -17.98
N ARG A 65 -6.67 4.66 -18.49
CA ARG A 65 -5.92 3.51 -17.99
C ARG A 65 -4.43 3.77 -18.02
N ALA A 66 -3.87 4.18 -19.17
CA ALA A 66 -2.45 4.46 -19.31
C ALA A 66 -2.00 5.60 -18.37
N GLN A 67 -2.77 6.70 -18.28
CA GLN A 67 -2.44 7.80 -17.39
C GLN A 67 -2.44 7.38 -15.93
N LYS A 68 -3.43 6.60 -15.51
CA LYS A 68 -3.54 6.14 -14.12
C LYS A 68 -2.48 5.09 -13.78
N ALA A 69 -2.20 4.17 -14.70
CA ALA A 69 -1.12 3.20 -14.56
C ALA A 69 0.23 3.89 -14.38
N LYS A 70 0.55 4.89 -15.21
CA LYS A 70 1.78 5.68 -15.07
C LYS A 70 1.87 6.35 -13.70
N MET A 71 0.78 6.90 -13.20
CA MET A 71 0.76 7.54 -11.89
C MET A 71 0.98 6.52 -10.75
N ILE A 72 0.32 5.36 -10.81
CA ILE A 72 0.49 4.27 -9.84
C ILE A 72 1.95 3.78 -9.85
N ASN A 73 2.52 3.57 -11.03
CA ASN A 73 3.91 3.14 -11.20
C ASN A 73 4.89 4.13 -10.59
N ASN A 74 4.68 5.42 -10.82
CA ASN A 74 5.53 6.47 -10.27
C ASN A 74 5.47 6.53 -8.74
N VAL A 75 4.27 6.44 -8.15
CA VAL A 75 4.11 6.36 -6.69
C VAL A 75 4.83 5.14 -6.13
N ALA A 76 4.68 3.98 -6.75
CA ALA A 76 5.36 2.76 -6.36
C ALA A 76 6.89 2.90 -6.44
N THR A 77 7.40 3.54 -7.48
CA THR A 77 8.83 3.83 -7.64
C THR A 77 9.38 4.76 -6.54
N ILE A 78 8.59 5.77 -6.13
CA ILE A 78 8.96 6.64 -5.01
C ILE A 78 9.03 5.85 -3.71
N VAL A 79 8.04 4.99 -3.44
CA VAL A 79 8.02 4.15 -2.25
C VAL A 79 9.25 3.23 -2.23
N GLU A 80 9.56 2.54 -3.31
CA GLU A 80 10.76 1.70 -3.42
C GLU A 80 12.05 2.50 -3.19
N GLY A 81 12.16 3.69 -3.77
CA GLY A 81 13.32 4.57 -3.59
C GLY A 81 13.52 5.01 -2.14
N LEU A 82 12.42 5.31 -1.43
CA LEU A 82 12.46 5.68 -0.02
C LEU A 82 12.80 4.51 0.91
N THR A 83 12.39 3.31 0.54
CA THR A 83 12.53 2.11 1.37
C THR A 83 13.79 1.30 1.04
N ASN A 84 14.52 1.66 0.00
CA ASN A 84 15.75 0.99 -0.39
C ASN A 84 16.87 1.23 0.63
N GLY A 85 17.05 0.26 1.53
CA GLY A 85 18.02 0.34 2.61
C GLY A 85 17.66 1.30 3.76
N ASN A 86 16.48 1.92 3.72
CA ASN A 86 16.02 2.87 4.72
C ASN A 86 14.65 2.48 5.26
N THR A 87 14.37 3.00 6.46
CA THR A 87 13.04 2.89 7.07
C THR A 87 12.48 4.31 7.15
N PRO A 88 11.68 4.74 6.15
CA PRO A 88 11.11 6.07 6.18
C PRO A 88 10.15 6.21 7.36
N THR A 89 10.16 7.38 8.00
CA THR A 89 9.08 7.74 8.92
C THR A 89 7.79 8.01 8.14
N PRO A 90 6.61 7.93 8.78
CA PRO A 90 5.36 8.30 8.12
C PRO A 90 5.38 9.71 7.52
N ASP A 91 6.06 10.66 8.17
CA ASP A 91 6.18 12.04 7.67
C ASP A 91 7.11 12.13 6.45
N GLN A 92 8.20 11.37 6.41
CA GLN A 92 9.07 11.29 5.23
C GLN A 92 8.32 10.71 4.03
N LEU A 93 7.54 9.66 4.24
CA LEU A 93 6.70 9.07 3.20
C LEU A 93 5.66 10.08 2.70
N GLN A 94 4.96 10.77 3.61
CA GLN A 94 4.00 11.81 3.26
C GLN A 94 4.65 12.92 2.44
N LYS A 95 5.80 13.44 2.90
CA LYS A 95 6.52 14.52 2.22
C LYS A 95 6.89 14.12 0.80
N ALA A 96 7.52 12.96 0.61
CA ALA A 96 7.95 12.51 -0.72
C ALA A 96 6.76 12.31 -1.67
N LEU A 97 5.65 11.75 -1.19
CA LEU A 97 4.44 11.60 -1.99
C LEU A 97 3.82 12.96 -2.33
N THR A 98 3.83 13.91 -1.39
CA THR A 98 3.32 15.28 -1.62
C THR A 98 4.17 16.05 -2.62
N ASP A 99 5.50 15.95 -2.51
CA ASP A 99 6.43 16.63 -3.40
C ASP A 99 6.31 16.12 -4.86
N TYR A 100 5.92 14.86 -5.03
CA TYR A 100 5.69 14.26 -6.35
C TYR A 100 4.35 14.64 -6.98
N LEU A 101 3.33 14.91 -6.16
CA LEU A 101 1.99 15.18 -6.70
C LEU A 101 1.94 16.52 -7.44
N PRO A 102 1.30 16.56 -8.62
CA PRO A 102 1.08 17.82 -9.32
C PRO A 102 0.31 18.80 -8.43
N GLN A 103 0.80 20.04 -8.31
CA GLN A 103 0.26 21.04 -7.40
C GLN A 103 -1.19 21.45 -7.69
N ASP A 104 -1.68 21.21 -8.89
CA ASP A 104 -3.06 21.47 -9.31
C ASP A 104 -4.06 20.43 -8.82
N LYS A 105 -3.60 19.35 -8.19
CA LYS A 105 -4.43 18.22 -7.78
C LYS A 105 -4.59 18.10 -6.27
N THR A 106 -5.13 19.15 -5.66
CA THR A 106 -5.40 19.22 -4.21
C THR A 106 -6.22 18.03 -3.68
N HIS A 107 -7.03 17.38 -4.53
CA HIS A 107 -7.78 16.19 -4.13
C HIS A 107 -6.89 14.97 -3.82
N TRP A 108 -5.62 14.96 -4.25
CA TRP A 108 -4.67 13.88 -3.93
C TRP A 108 -4.08 14.01 -2.54
N ALA A 109 -3.98 15.23 -2.01
CA ALA A 109 -3.41 15.48 -0.68
C ALA A 109 -4.09 14.63 0.41
N LYS A 110 -5.42 14.48 0.34
CA LYS A 110 -6.16 13.64 1.29
C LYS A 110 -5.80 12.15 1.21
N TYR A 111 -5.44 11.65 0.03
CA TYR A 111 -5.02 10.25 -0.12
C TYR A 111 -3.62 10.03 0.44
N VAL A 112 -2.73 11.00 0.27
CA VAL A 112 -1.39 10.95 0.87
C VAL A 112 -1.48 10.89 2.40
N VAL A 113 -2.39 11.69 3.01
CA VAL A 113 -2.65 11.63 4.46
C VAL A 113 -3.15 10.25 4.86
N VAL A 114 -4.13 9.69 4.14
CA VAL A 114 -4.64 8.34 4.42
C VAL A 114 -3.55 7.28 4.33
N VAL A 115 -2.70 7.32 3.30
CA VAL A 115 -1.56 6.39 3.16
C VAL A 115 -0.60 6.53 4.35
N LYS A 116 -0.28 7.76 4.74
CA LYS A 116 0.54 8.02 5.93
C LYS A 116 -0.07 7.43 7.19
N ASP A 117 -1.37 7.70 7.43
CA ASP A 117 -2.05 7.25 8.65
C ASP A 117 -2.12 5.72 8.73
N ILE A 118 -2.39 5.06 7.60
CA ILE A 118 -2.36 3.60 7.51
C ILE A 118 -0.95 3.06 7.81
N TYR A 119 0.08 3.66 7.21
CA TYR A 119 1.46 3.26 7.47
C TYR A 119 1.85 3.47 8.94
N ALA A 120 1.49 4.63 9.54
CA ALA A 120 1.74 4.91 10.94
C ALA A 120 1.00 3.92 11.87
N ALA A 121 -0.24 3.58 11.54
CA ALA A 121 -1.01 2.60 12.30
C ALA A 121 -0.39 1.19 12.26
N GLN A 122 0.11 0.76 11.09
CA GLN A 122 0.83 -0.52 10.96
C GLN A 122 2.16 -0.49 11.73
N PHE A 123 2.91 0.61 11.63
CA PHE A 123 4.15 0.81 12.36
C PHE A 123 3.96 0.66 13.88
N THR A 124 2.87 1.21 14.42
CA THR A 124 2.52 1.09 15.84
C THR A 124 2.11 -0.34 16.20
N LYS A 125 1.29 -0.99 15.38
CA LYS A 125 0.84 -2.38 15.62
C LYS A 125 1.96 -3.41 15.59
N LEU A 126 3.00 -3.16 14.82
CA LEU A 126 4.18 -4.02 14.71
C LEU A 126 5.22 -3.76 15.82
N ASN A 127 4.84 -3.03 16.89
CA ASN A 127 5.73 -2.66 18.01
C ASN A 127 7.04 -2.00 17.55
N GLY A 128 6.96 -1.17 16.51
CA GLY A 128 8.11 -0.49 15.95
C GLY A 128 9.03 -1.39 15.10
N ASP A 129 8.58 -2.57 14.67
CA ASP A 129 9.31 -3.37 13.68
C ASP A 129 9.25 -2.67 12.31
N ALA A 130 10.09 -1.66 12.22
CA ALA A 130 10.19 -0.80 11.06
C ALA A 130 10.55 -1.59 9.80
N LYS A 131 11.37 -2.64 9.93
CA LYS A 131 11.77 -3.47 8.81
C LYS A 131 10.57 -4.20 8.20
N LEU A 132 9.73 -4.81 9.02
CA LEU A 132 8.54 -5.51 8.52
C LEU A 132 7.55 -4.54 7.85
N GLY A 133 7.39 -3.33 8.40
CA GLY A 133 6.60 -2.27 7.75
C GLY A 133 7.13 -1.89 6.37
N VAL A 134 8.45 -1.78 6.22
CA VAL A 134 9.13 -1.55 4.94
C VAL A 134 8.93 -2.72 3.97
N ASP A 135 9.05 -3.96 4.44
CA ASP A 135 8.86 -5.14 3.61
C ASP A 135 7.42 -5.22 3.06
N VAL A 136 6.42 -4.84 3.86
CA VAL A 136 5.01 -4.71 3.41
C VAL A 136 4.87 -3.61 2.35
N LEU A 137 5.43 -2.42 2.58
CA LEU A 137 5.39 -1.33 1.60
C LEU A 137 6.03 -1.72 0.27
N ASN A 138 7.18 -2.39 0.32
CA ASN A 138 7.87 -2.88 -0.87
C ASN A 138 7.06 -3.93 -1.61
N ALA A 139 6.40 -4.85 -0.89
CA ALA A 139 5.53 -5.84 -1.51
C ALA A 139 4.33 -5.18 -2.22
N ILE A 140 3.73 -4.14 -1.61
CA ILE A 140 2.66 -3.35 -2.23
C ILE A 140 3.18 -2.63 -3.48
N ALA A 141 4.30 -1.91 -3.37
CA ALA A 141 4.91 -1.18 -4.48
C ALA A 141 5.22 -2.11 -5.65
N LYS A 142 5.83 -3.27 -5.36
CA LYS A 142 6.12 -4.30 -6.37
C LYS A 142 4.84 -4.79 -7.07
N GLY A 143 3.77 -5.06 -6.32
CA GLY A 143 2.49 -5.48 -6.89
C GLY A 143 1.87 -4.41 -7.80
N CYS A 144 1.94 -3.14 -7.39
CA CYS A 144 1.49 -2.00 -8.20
C CYS A 144 2.31 -1.87 -9.49
N LYS A 145 3.64 -1.98 -9.43
CA LYS A 145 4.51 -1.92 -10.62
C LYS A 145 4.19 -3.04 -11.60
N THR A 146 4.14 -4.27 -11.12
CA THR A 146 3.81 -5.43 -11.98
C THR A 146 2.45 -5.25 -12.67
N ALA A 147 1.43 -4.75 -11.96
CA ALA A 147 0.11 -4.50 -12.56
C ALA A 147 0.11 -3.40 -13.63
N THR A 148 1.07 -2.47 -13.56
CA THR A 148 1.11 -1.30 -14.44
C THR A 148 2.10 -1.41 -15.57
N GLU A 149 3.01 -2.40 -15.56
CA GLU A 149 4.09 -2.57 -16.56
C GLU A 149 3.58 -2.53 -18.00
N GLN A 150 2.47 -3.20 -18.30
CA GLN A 150 1.91 -3.26 -19.66
C GLN A 150 1.28 -1.93 -20.16
N TYR A 151 1.22 -0.89 -19.32
CA TYR A 151 0.61 0.40 -19.64
C TYR A 151 1.59 1.57 -19.56
N VAL A 152 2.87 1.33 -19.27
CA VAL A 152 3.87 2.36 -18.92
C VAL A 152 5.01 2.46 -19.96
N ASP A 153 4.76 2.02 -21.17
CA ASP A 153 5.69 2.19 -22.30
C ASP A 153 5.92 3.66 -22.67
#